data_c54633e12925be6078321bca9f94f8aa
#
_entry.id   c54633e12925be6078321bca9f94f8aa
#
_cell.length_a   1.000
_cell.length_b   1.000
_cell.length_c   1.000
_cell.angle_alpha   90.00
_cell.angle_beta   90.00
_cell.angle_gamma   90.00
#
_symmetry.space_group_name_H-M   'P 1'
#
loop_
_entity.id
_entity.type
_entity.pdbx_description
1 polymer ?
#
loop_
_entity_poly.entity_id
_entity_poly.type
_entity_poly.pdbx_seq_one_letter_code
_entity_poly.pdbx_strand_id
1 'polypeptide(L)'
;MIPLALGLQGAMGIANGIIGHKKRKQEQKAAQAEFEASRAQYMNQDLSNPYANMENTMEDLTVNTQAADFTAQQQSQGMANIMGNMRGAAGGSGIAALAQSLAGQQSQNAQQASASIGAQEASNQAASRQMAGELQMAERKGDVMSRNMKREQYSTELGMAMDRKGQADLAR
;
A
#
# COMPACT_ATOMS: atom_id res chain seq x y z
N MET A 1 -0.02 -60.82 -67.79
CA MET A 1 -0.23 -60.53 -66.35
C MET A 1 0.50 -59.18 -66.08
N ILE A 2 -0.26 -58.09 -65.95
CA ILE A 2 0.26 -56.76 -65.63
C ILE A 2 -0.06 -56.51 -64.16
N PRO A 3 0.90 -56.09 -63.33
CA PRO A 3 0.68 -56.08 -61.87
C PRO A 3 -0.16 -54.86 -61.45
N LEU A 4 -1.17 -55.19 -60.69
CA LEU A 4 -2.10 -54.28 -60.00
C LEU A 4 -1.47 -53.57 -58.79
N ALA A 5 -0.15 -53.34 -58.82
CA ALA A 5 0.57 -52.80 -57.62
C ALA A 5 0.77 -51.28 -57.61
N LEU A 6 0.41 -50.56 -58.67
CA LEU A 6 0.65 -49.12 -58.76
C LEU A 6 -0.46 -48.23 -58.14
N GLY A 7 -1.60 -48.79 -57.80
CA GLY A 7 -2.74 -48.04 -57.24
C GLY A 7 -2.70 -47.80 -55.74
N LEU A 8 -1.98 -48.61 -54.94
CA LEU A 8 -1.99 -48.53 -53.47
C LEU A 8 -1.00 -47.50 -52.90
N GLN A 9 0.09 -47.21 -53.62
CA GLN A 9 1.07 -46.21 -53.16
C GLN A 9 0.58 -44.76 -53.27
N GLY A 10 -0.25 -44.49 -54.28
CA GLY A 10 -0.84 -43.15 -54.41
C GLY A 10 -1.89 -42.83 -53.34
N ALA A 11 -2.66 -43.83 -52.92
CA ALA A 11 -3.69 -43.61 -51.89
C ALA A 11 -3.11 -43.39 -50.49
N MET A 12 -2.00 -44.05 -50.12
CA MET A 12 -1.30 -43.86 -48.86
C MET A 12 -0.62 -42.46 -48.80
N GLY A 13 -0.06 -41.97 -49.87
CA GLY A 13 0.55 -40.63 -49.92
C GLY A 13 -0.47 -39.50 -49.72
N ILE A 14 -1.65 -39.62 -50.33
CA ILE A 14 -2.72 -38.65 -50.20
C ILE A 14 -3.36 -38.68 -48.79
N ALA A 15 -3.55 -39.89 -48.23
CA ALA A 15 -4.07 -40.03 -46.87
C ALA A 15 -3.13 -39.40 -45.81
N ASN A 16 -1.83 -39.64 -45.89
CA ASN A 16 -0.83 -39.04 -45.00
C ASN A 16 -0.73 -37.52 -45.19
N GLY A 17 -0.85 -36.99 -46.40
CA GLY A 17 -0.88 -35.57 -46.70
C GLY A 17 -2.12 -34.89 -46.06
N ILE A 18 -3.29 -35.52 -46.14
CA ILE A 18 -4.53 -34.98 -45.59
C ILE A 18 -4.53 -35.04 -44.04
N ILE A 19 -4.00 -36.12 -43.45
CA ILE A 19 -3.87 -36.25 -41.98
C ILE A 19 -2.87 -35.22 -41.47
N GLY A 20 -1.74 -35.03 -42.11
CA GLY A 20 -0.76 -34.02 -41.74
C GLY A 20 -1.28 -32.59 -41.89
N HIS A 21 -2.15 -32.33 -42.85
CA HIS A 21 -2.77 -31.03 -43.02
C HIS A 21 -3.83 -30.73 -41.98
N LYS A 22 -4.67 -31.72 -41.60
CA LYS A 22 -5.63 -31.58 -40.49
C LYS A 22 -4.92 -31.35 -39.14
N LYS A 23 -3.85 -32.09 -38.89
CA LYS A 23 -3.07 -31.94 -37.66
C LYS A 23 -2.44 -30.57 -37.56
N ARG A 24 -1.78 -30.09 -38.61
CA ARG A 24 -1.21 -28.72 -38.68
C ARG A 24 -2.27 -27.64 -38.49
N LYS A 25 -3.45 -27.79 -39.06
CA LYS A 25 -4.55 -26.85 -38.91
C LYS A 25 -5.10 -26.83 -37.47
N GLN A 26 -5.12 -27.99 -36.79
CA GLN A 26 -5.49 -28.07 -35.37
C GLN A 26 -4.42 -27.43 -34.46
N GLU A 27 -3.15 -27.70 -34.72
CA GLU A 27 -2.03 -27.08 -34.00
C GLU A 27 -2.01 -25.55 -34.17
N GLN A 28 -2.26 -25.06 -35.39
CA GLN A 28 -2.39 -23.62 -35.64
C GLN A 28 -3.56 -22.99 -34.88
N LYS A 29 -4.72 -23.67 -34.86
CA LYS A 29 -5.89 -23.17 -34.09
C LYS A 29 -5.62 -23.18 -32.59
N ALA A 30 -4.97 -24.22 -32.06
CA ALA A 30 -4.60 -24.31 -30.67
C ALA A 30 -3.60 -23.21 -30.29
N ALA A 31 -2.55 -23.02 -31.08
CA ALA A 31 -1.58 -21.95 -30.88
C ALA A 31 -2.20 -20.55 -30.97
N GLN A 32 -3.16 -20.36 -31.89
CA GLN A 32 -3.87 -19.10 -32.00
C GLN A 32 -4.78 -18.85 -30.79
N ALA A 33 -5.49 -19.87 -30.30
CA ALA A 33 -6.32 -19.76 -29.11
C ALA A 33 -5.49 -19.47 -27.85
N GLU A 34 -4.34 -20.12 -27.71
CA GLU A 34 -3.40 -19.90 -26.62
C GLU A 34 -2.82 -18.47 -26.67
N PHE A 35 -2.46 -18.00 -27.85
CA PHE A 35 -2.01 -16.63 -28.05
C PHE A 35 -3.09 -15.60 -27.68
N GLU A 36 -4.34 -15.83 -28.11
CA GLU A 36 -5.46 -14.94 -27.78
C GLU A 36 -5.76 -14.95 -26.28
N ALA A 37 -5.69 -16.11 -25.63
CA ALA A 37 -5.85 -16.23 -24.18
C ALA A 37 -4.74 -15.48 -23.41
N SER A 38 -3.49 -15.67 -23.80
CA SER A 38 -2.33 -15.00 -23.20
C SER A 38 -2.41 -13.48 -23.42
N ARG A 39 -2.84 -13.05 -24.60
CA ARG A 39 -3.08 -11.63 -24.92
C ARG A 39 -4.18 -11.06 -24.04
N ALA A 40 -5.29 -11.77 -23.87
CA ALA A 40 -6.38 -11.32 -23.02
C ALA A 40 -5.94 -11.17 -21.55
N GLN A 41 -5.14 -12.10 -21.03
CA GLN A 41 -4.54 -11.99 -19.70
C GLN A 41 -3.63 -10.76 -19.58
N TYR A 42 -2.77 -10.53 -20.54
CA TYR A 42 -1.88 -9.37 -20.56
C TYR A 42 -2.64 -8.04 -20.63
N MET A 43 -3.69 -7.96 -21.44
CA MET A 43 -4.53 -6.77 -21.58
C MET A 43 -5.42 -6.50 -20.37
N ASN A 44 -5.80 -7.54 -19.63
CA ASN A 44 -6.61 -7.44 -18.41
C ASN A 44 -5.78 -7.31 -17.13
N GLN A 45 -4.45 -7.17 -17.25
CA GLN A 45 -3.59 -6.95 -16.10
C GLN A 45 -3.95 -5.63 -15.42
N ASP A 46 -4.05 -5.68 -14.09
CA ASP A 46 -4.28 -4.46 -13.31
C ASP A 46 -3.02 -3.57 -13.34
N LEU A 47 -3.13 -2.46 -14.03
CA LEU A 47 -2.09 -1.44 -14.16
C LEU A 47 -2.41 -0.20 -13.32
N SER A 48 -3.25 -0.32 -12.31
CA SER A 48 -3.52 0.74 -11.36
C SER A 48 -2.29 1.05 -10.50
N ASN A 49 -2.30 2.20 -9.89
CA ASN A 49 -1.23 2.59 -8.98
C ASN A 49 -1.30 1.73 -7.70
N PRO A 50 -0.30 0.89 -7.39
CA PRO A 50 -0.33 0.01 -6.21
C PRO A 50 -0.23 0.79 -4.89
N TYR A 51 0.16 2.06 -4.93
CA TYR A 51 0.28 2.95 -3.77
C TYR A 51 -0.90 3.92 -3.66
N ALA A 52 -1.91 3.81 -4.54
CA ALA A 52 -3.13 4.60 -4.41
C ALA A 52 -3.89 4.19 -3.14
N ASN A 53 -4.39 5.19 -2.41
CA ASN A 53 -5.17 5.00 -1.18
C ASN A 53 -4.39 4.39 0.01
N MET A 54 -3.07 4.58 0.07
CA MET A 54 -2.32 4.26 1.28
C MET A 54 -2.70 5.24 2.39
N GLU A 55 -3.02 4.70 3.56
CA GLU A 55 -3.42 5.47 4.72
C GLU A 55 -2.21 5.91 5.55
N ASN A 56 -2.25 7.13 6.08
CA ASN A 56 -1.23 7.63 6.99
C ASN A 56 -1.49 7.13 8.39
N THR A 57 -0.88 6.02 8.77
CA THR A 57 -1.02 5.40 10.09
C THR A 57 -0.48 6.27 11.25
N MET A 58 0.28 7.33 10.93
CA MET A 58 0.80 8.28 11.93
C MET A 58 -0.16 9.46 12.16
N GLU A 59 -1.29 9.53 11.46
CA GLU A 59 -2.27 10.60 11.64
C GLU A 59 -3.06 10.42 12.95
N ASP A 60 -3.29 9.18 13.39
CA ASP A 60 -4.05 8.83 14.59
C ASP A 60 -3.19 8.78 15.86
N LEU A 61 -1.95 9.23 15.83
CA LEU A 61 -1.09 9.26 17.00
C LEU A 61 -1.65 10.23 18.05
N THR A 62 -2.02 9.68 19.20
CA THR A 62 -2.49 10.45 20.36
C THR A 62 -1.38 10.70 21.36
N VAL A 63 -1.51 11.78 22.12
CA VAL A 63 -0.60 12.09 23.21
C VAL A 63 -0.94 11.22 24.41
N ASN A 64 0.07 10.63 25.03
CA ASN A 64 -0.11 9.87 26.27
C ASN A 64 -0.18 10.82 27.47
N THR A 65 -1.39 11.06 27.98
CA THR A 65 -1.64 11.90 29.17
C THR A 65 -1.57 11.13 30.47
N GLN A 66 -1.49 9.79 30.44
CA GLN A 66 -1.55 8.95 31.65
C GLN A 66 -0.49 9.29 32.69
N ALA A 67 0.72 9.63 32.28
CA ALA A 67 1.79 10.02 33.19
C ALA A 67 1.48 11.37 33.86
N ALA A 68 0.91 12.32 33.14
CA ALA A 68 0.50 13.62 33.69
C ALA A 68 -0.68 13.48 34.66
N ASP A 69 -1.67 12.66 34.27
CA ASP A 69 -2.84 12.39 35.09
C ASP A 69 -2.46 11.65 36.39
N PHE A 70 -1.57 10.66 36.30
CA PHE A 70 -1.07 9.93 37.48
C PHE A 70 -0.29 10.86 38.41
N THR A 71 0.54 11.73 37.90
CA THR A 71 1.29 12.71 38.69
C THR A 71 0.36 13.70 39.37
N ALA A 72 -0.65 14.22 38.66
CA ALA A 72 -1.67 15.11 39.22
C ALA A 72 -2.49 14.42 40.33
N GLN A 73 -2.85 13.16 40.15
CA GLN A 73 -3.59 12.38 41.13
C GLN A 73 -2.76 12.11 42.41
N GLN A 74 -1.48 11.72 42.25
CA GLN A 74 -0.57 11.52 43.38
C GLN A 74 -0.35 12.81 44.17
N GLN A 75 -0.20 13.93 43.47
CA GLN A 75 -0.02 15.23 44.11
C GLN A 75 -1.29 15.67 44.89
N SER A 76 -2.47 15.47 44.32
CA SER A 76 -3.74 15.80 45.01
C SER A 76 -3.94 14.96 46.26
N GLN A 77 -3.59 13.67 46.23
CA GLN A 77 -3.63 12.80 47.42
C GLN A 77 -2.59 13.21 48.48
N GLY A 78 -1.37 13.53 48.04
CA GLY A 78 -0.31 14.02 48.93
C GLY A 78 -0.71 15.32 49.61
N MET A 79 -1.31 16.24 48.85
CA MET A 79 -1.80 17.53 49.40
C MET A 79 -2.95 17.33 50.39
N ALA A 80 -3.91 16.43 50.12
CA ALA A 80 -4.99 16.10 51.02
C ALA A 80 -4.47 15.51 52.33
N ASN A 81 -3.48 14.61 52.29
CA ASN A 81 -2.86 14.03 53.47
C ASN A 81 -2.10 15.07 54.32
N ILE A 82 -1.33 15.96 53.68
CA ILE A 82 -0.61 17.05 54.35
C ILE A 82 -1.59 18.00 55.01
N MET A 83 -2.65 18.44 54.32
CA MET A 83 -3.70 19.29 54.91
C MET A 83 -4.42 18.61 56.08
N GLY A 84 -4.70 17.30 55.94
CA GLY A 84 -5.35 16.52 57.03
C GLY A 84 -4.50 16.47 58.30
N ASN A 85 -3.22 16.19 58.18
CA ASN A 85 -2.26 16.10 59.29
C ASN A 85 -1.97 17.48 59.93
N MET A 86 -2.00 18.55 59.17
CA MET A 86 -1.69 19.89 59.68
C MET A 86 -2.87 20.59 60.33
N ARG A 87 -4.12 20.20 60.10
CA ARG A 87 -5.28 20.72 60.81
C ARG A 87 -5.21 20.47 62.34
N GLY A 88 -4.41 19.45 62.72
CA GLY A 88 -4.20 19.13 64.11
C GLY A 88 -2.99 19.78 64.78
N ALA A 89 -2.01 20.28 64.02
CA ALA A 89 -0.69 20.62 64.55
C ALA A 89 -0.25 22.11 64.43
N ALA A 90 -0.86 22.90 63.54
CA ALA A 90 -0.37 24.25 63.25
C ALA A 90 -1.44 25.32 63.44
N GLY A 91 -1.04 26.41 64.07
CA GLY A 91 -1.82 27.65 64.12
C GLY A 91 -1.93 28.27 62.73
N GLY A 92 -2.98 29.06 62.49
CA GLY A 92 -3.42 29.53 61.16
C GLY A 92 -2.39 30.19 60.24
N SER A 93 -1.26 30.70 60.75
CA SER A 93 -0.20 31.33 59.91
C SER A 93 0.71 30.34 59.18
N GLY A 94 0.93 29.14 59.76
CA GLY A 94 1.75 28.10 59.11
C GLY A 94 1.04 27.43 57.94
N ILE A 95 -0.28 27.30 58.02
CA ILE A 95 -1.10 26.71 56.96
C ILE A 95 -1.09 27.59 55.66
N ALA A 96 -1.15 28.91 55.83
CA ALA A 96 -1.14 29.83 54.70
C ALA A 96 0.18 29.80 53.93
N ALA A 97 1.32 29.79 54.64
CA ALA A 97 2.66 29.72 53.97
C ALA A 97 2.87 28.39 53.26
N LEU A 98 2.39 27.28 53.83
CA LEU A 98 2.49 25.97 53.20
C LEU A 98 1.56 25.86 51.98
N ALA A 99 0.35 26.36 52.04
CA ALA A 99 -0.57 26.39 50.91
C ALA A 99 0.01 27.18 49.74
N GLN A 100 0.72 28.27 50.00
CA GLN A 100 1.39 29.08 48.99
C GLN A 100 2.57 28.33 48.34
N SER A 101 3.39 27.64 49.14
CA SER A 101 4.51 26.84 48.61
C SER A 101 4.02 25.64 47.77
N LEU A 102 2.96 24.96 48.21
CA LEU A 102 2.34 23.85 47.48
C LEU A 102 1.68 24.31 46.18
N ALA A 103 1.04 25.49 46.18
CA ALA A 103 0.47 26.08 44.96
C ALA A 103 1.57 26.42 43.93
N GLY A 104 2.73 26.93 44.42
CA GLY A 104 3.90 27.18 43.56
C GLY A 104 4.46 25.90 42.93
N GLN A 105 4.58 24.86 43.74
CA GLN A 105 5.08 23.56 43.26
C GLN A 105 4.10 22.88 42.28
N GLN A 106 2.80 22.98 42.51
CA GLN A 106 1.78 22.50 41.60
C GLN A 106 1.81 23.23 40.26
N SER A 107 2.02 24.54 40.26
CA SER A 107 2.16 25.33 39.06
C SER A 107 3.38 24.89 38.23
N GLN A 108 4.52 24.66 38.89
CA GLN A 108 5.72 24.18 38.19
C GLN A 108 5.54 22.80 37.59
N ASN A 109 4.91 21.88 38.33
CA ASN A 109 4.65 20.53 37.83
C ASN A 109 3.64 20.53 36.67
N ALA A 110 2.62 21.37 36.73
CA ALA A 110 1.67 21.55 35.64
C ALA A 110 2.35 22.11 34.37
N GLN A 111 3.28 23.05 34.56
CA GLN A 111 4.09 23.56 33.44
C GLN A 111 4.98 22.47 32.81
N GLN A 112 5.63 21.66 33.61
CA GLN A 112 6.47 20.54 33.14
C GLN A 112 5.63 19.49 32.40
N ALA A 113 4.46 19.12 32.94
CA ALA A 113 3.54 18.18 32.28
C ALA A 113 3.05 18.75 30.93
N SER A 114 2.67 20.04 30.92
CA SER A 114 2.25 20.71 29.69
C SER A 114 3.38 20.78 28.65
N ALA A 115 4.60 21.06 29.05
CA ALA A 115 5.76 21.05 28.16
C ALA A 115 6.05 19.66 27.60
N SER A 116 5.93 18.62 28.40
CA SER A 116 6.08 17.21 27.99
C SER A 116 5.01 16.79 26.97
N ILE A 117 3.76 17.16 27.22
CA ILE A 117 2.63 16.93 26.32
C ILE A 117 2.85 17.68 24.99
N GLY A 118 3.25 18.94 25.06
CA GLY A 118 3.56 19.74 23.88
C GLY A 118 4.72 19.19 23.04
N ALA A 119 5.75 18.64 23.69
CA ALA A 119 6.85 17.98 22.99
C ALA A 119 6.41 16.68 22.29
N GLN A 120 5.57 15.87 22.93
CA GLN A 120 4.99 14.68 22.32
C GLN A 120 4.11 15.02 21.12
N GLU A 121 3.25 16.02 21.25
CA GLU A 121 2.39 16.49 20.19
C GLU A 121 3.21 16.99 18.98
N ALA A 122 4.26 17.79 19.23
CA ALA A 122 5.17 18.25 18.19
C ALA A 122 5.87 17.08 17.47
N SER A 123 6.27 16.04 18.22
CA SER A 123 6.87 14.83 17.68
C SER A 123 5.88 14.03 16.82
N ASN A 124 4.65 13.85 17.32
CA ASN A 124 3.60 13.16 16.58
C ASN A 124 3.25 13.88 15.28
N GLN A 125 3.13 15.21 15.32
CA GLN A 125 2.88 16.01 14.13
C GLN A 125 4.04 15.94 13.13
N ALA A 126 5.29 15.91 13.61
CA ALA A 126 6.45 15.76 12.73
C ALA A 126 6.45 14.38 12.05
N ALA A 127 6.16 13.31 12.80
CA ALA A 127 6.04 11.95 12.26
C ALA A 127 4.91 11.83 11.23
N SER A 128 3.74 12.40 11.53
CA SER A 128 2.60 12.41 10.61
C SER A 128 2.92 13.16 9.31
N ARG A 129 3.57 14.32 9.38
CA ARG A 129 4.00 15.08 8.19
C ARG A 129 5.06 14.36 7.37
N GLN A 130 6.01 13.69 8.02
CA GLN A 130 7.02 12.90 7.34
C GLN A 130 6.36 11.75 6.59
N MET A 131 5.51 10.98 7.26
CA MET A 131 4.78 9.86 6.64
C MET A 131 3.91 10.33 5.47
N ALA A 132 3.18 11.45 5.62
CA ALA A 132 2.39 12.04 4.55
C ALA A 132 3.27 12.40 3.33
N GLY A 133 4.49 12.93 3.55
CA GLY A 133 5.45 13.19 2.49
C GLY A 133 5.94 11.93 1.78
N GLU A 134 6.22 10.87 2.54
CA GLU A 134 6.64 9.57 1.99
C GLU A 134 5.53 8.91 1.17
N LEU A 135 4.29 8.92 1.69
CA LEU A 135 3.10 8.43 0.97
C LEU A 135 2.89 9.18 -0.34
N GLN A 136 2.98 10.51 -0.33
CA GLN A 136 2.82 11.32 -1.52
C GLN A 136 3.90 11.03 -2.57
N MET A 137 5.15 10.76 -2.13
CA MET A 137 6.22 10.34 -3.03
C MET A 137 5.99 8.94 -3.58
N ALA A 138 5.52 8.01 -2.76
CA ALA A 138 5.19 6.64 -3.19
C ALA A 138 4.05 6.66 -4.22
N GLU A 139 2.99 7.43 -3.96
CA GLU A 139 1.86 7.59 -4.87
C GLU A 139 2.31 8.16 -6.24
N ARG A 140 3.14 9.21 -6.24
CA ARG A 140 3.71 9.77 -7.49
C ARG A 140 4.56 8.76 -8.25
N LYS A 141 5.37 7.95 -7.54
CA LYS A 141 6.14 6.87 -8.17
C LYS A 141 5.23 5.80 -8.77
N GLY A 142 4.19 5.43 -8.05
CA GLY A 142 3.17 4.49 -8.51
C GLY A 142 2.44 4.99 -9.76
N ASP A 143 2.10 6.28 -9.82
CA ASP A 143 1.49 6.92 -10.99
C ASP A 143 2.41 6.87 -12.23
N VAL A 144 3.69 7.17 -12.04
CA VAL A 144 4.66 7.07 -13.14
C VAL A 144 4.79 5.63 -13.61
N MET A 145 4.89 4.67 -12.68
CA MET A 145 4.96 3.23 -12.99
C MET A 145 3.71 2.77 -13.74
N SER A 146 2.52 3.10 -13.26
CA SER A 146 1.25 2.80 -13.92
C SER A 146 1.19 3.34 -15.35
N ARG A 147 1.57 4.62 -15.53
CA ARG A 147 1.62 5.25 -16.87
C ARG A 147 2.63 4.56 -17.80
N ASN A 148 3.79 4.18 -17.30
CA ASN A 148 4.80 3.49 -18.09
C ASN A 148 4.32 2.10 -18.51
N MET A 149 3.74 1.32 -17.59
CA MET A 149 3.17 0.02 -17.90
C MET A 149 2.04 0.11 -18.93
N LYS A 150 1.14 1.09 -18.80
CA LYS A 150 0.09 1.35 -19.79
C LYS A 150 0.67 1.71 -21.17
N ARG A 151 1.69 2.56 -21.19
CA ARG A 151 2.38 2.93 -22.45
C ARG A 151 3.04 1.72 -23.11
N GLU A 152 3.69 0.86 -22.33
CA GLU A 152 4.31 -0.37 -22.80
C GLU A 152 3.26 -1.35 -23.36
N GLN A 153 2.14 -1.51 -22.66
CA GLN A 153 1.00 -2.31 -23.10
C GLN A 153 0.45 -1.81 -24.44
N TYR A 154 0.22 -0.50 -24.60
CA TYR A 154 -0.22 0.10 -25.86
C TYR A 154 0.81 -0.06 -26.98
N SER A 155 2.10 0.10 -26.69
CA SER A 155 3.19 -0.09 -27.65
C SER A 155 3.23 -1.54 -28.17
N THR A 156 3.07 -2.50 -27.26
CA THR A 156 3.03 -3.94 -27.62
C THR A 156 1.79 -4.26 -28.46
N GLU A 157 0.62 -3.70 -28.11
CA GLU A 157 -0.59 -3.89 -28.89
C GLU A 157 -0.48 -3.29 -30.29
N LEU A 158 0.09 -2.10 -30.40
CA LEU A 158 0.32 -1.46 -31.69
C LEU A 158 1.29 -2.28 -32.54
N GLY A 159 2.38 -2.80 -31.97
CA GLY A 159 3.32 -3.69 -32.66
C GLY A 159 2.63 -4.92 -33.21
N MET A 160 1.84 -5.62 -32.40
CA MET A 160 1.07 -6.79 -32.83
C MET A 160 0.05 -6.46 -33.93
N ALA A 161 -0.58 -5.28 -33.88
CA ALA A 161 -1.54 -4.84 -34.89
C ALA A 161 -0.83 -4.54 -36.24
N MET A 162 0.36 -3.93 -36.20
CA MET A 162 1.16 -3.66 -37.37
C MET A 162 1.65 -4.93 -38.02
N ASP A 163 2.12 -5.92 -37.27
CA ASP A 163 2.55 -7.22 -37.81
C ASP A 163 1.38 -7.95 -38.47
N ARG A 164 0.20 -7.94 -37.93
CA ARG A 164 -0.99 -8.52 -38.56
C ARG A 164 -1.32 -7.84 -39.89
N LYS A 165 -1.24 -6.51 -39.90
CA LYS A 165 -1.46 -5.75 -41.14
C LYS A 165 -0.43 -6.10 -42.19
N GLY A 166 0.85 -6.17 -41.82
CA GLY A 166 1.93 -6.57 -42.75
C GLY A 166 1.73 -7.97 -43.32
N GLN A 167 1.33 -8.95 -42.50
CA GLN A 167 1.02 -10.30 -42.94
C GLN A 167 -0.20 -10.34 -43.87
N ALA A 168 -1.23 -9.54 -43.60
CA ALA A 168 -2.40 -9.46 -44.47
C ALA A 168 -2.10 -8.83 -45.83
N ASP A 169 -1.20 -7.84 -45.86
CA ASP A 169 -0.78 -7.19 -47.11
C ASP A 169 0.12 -8.10 -47.99
N LEU A 170 0.90 -9.00 -47.35
CA LEU A 170 1.70 -10.01 -48.05
C LEU A 170 0.87 -11.19 -48.57
N ALA A 171 -0.32 -11.40 -48.07
CA ALA A 171 -1.23 -12.49 -48.47
C ALA A 171 -2.17 -12.10 -49.64
N ARG A 172 -2.08 -10.88 -50.11
CA ARG A 172 -2.83 -10.35 -51.26
C ARG A 172 -2.03 -10.48 -52.55
#